data_552e79add12335be614df183894a7e62
#
_entry.id   552e79add12335be614df183894a7e62
#
_cell.length_a   1.000
_cell.length_b   1.000
_cell.length_c   1.000
_cell.angle_alpha   90.00
_cell.angle_beta   90.00
_cell.angle_gamma   90.00
#
_symmetry.space_group_name_H-M   'P 1'
#
loop_
_entity.id
_entity.type
_entity.pdbx_description
1 polymer ?
#
loop_
_entity_poly.entity_id
_entity_poly.type
_entity_poly.pdbx_seq_one_letter_code
_entity_poly.pdbx_strand_id
1 'polypeptide(L)'
;MRRRLYYMLPNVKAARAELDELLLARIEERHIHFMAKEGTLLDDMPDCNFLLRTDLIHGAKLGIAIGGIVGLCAGIFLVAFPPEGLTLRTMTILLVMLGGALFGGWASGMNAAAIPNKKLEQYAERIEQGQVLMMVDVPVRRMKEIEEMIAKRHPDFNFGGEEPPMLAFP
;
A
#
# COMPACT_ATOMS: atom_id res chain seq x y z
N MET A 1 -7.79 11.46 -10.75
CA MET A 1 -6.89 11.22 -9.62
C MET A 1 -7.74 11.11 -8.36
N ARG A 2 -7.43 10.18 -7.47
CA ARG A 2 -8.03 10.05 -6.14
C ARG A 2 -6.97 10.40 -5.10
N ARG A 3 -7.40 10.73 -3.89
CA ARG A 3 -6.54 10.92 -2.73
C ARG A 3 -7.06 10.10 -1.57
N ARG A 4 -6.16 9.60 -0.74
CA ARG A 4 -6.48 8.82 0.45
C ARG A 4 -6.51 9.74 1.66
N LEU A 5 -7.65 9.72 2.33
CA LEU A 5 -7.86 10.42 3.61
C LEU A 5 -7.76 9.39 4.73
N TYR A 6 -7.11 9.77 5.81
CA TYR A 6 -6.95 8.97 7.02
C TYR A 6 -7.72 9.61 8.17
N TYR A 7 -8.55 8.82 8.83
CA TYR A 7 -9.29 9.24 10.02
C TYR A 7 -9.15 8.21 11.12
N MET A 8 -8.89 8.69 12.35
CA MET A 8 -8.93 7.85 13.54
C MET A 8 -10.30 7.97 14.20
N LEU A 9 -10.98 6.85 14.31
CA LEU A 9 -12.30 6.73 14.90
C LEU A 9 -12.21 6.12 16.30
N PRO A 10 -13.06 6.53 17.24
CA PRO A 10 -12.94 6.11 18.64
C PRO A 10 -13.23 4.63 18.87
N ASN A 11 -14.06 4.00 18.04
CA ASN A 11 -14.46 2.59 18.18
C ASN A 11 -15.09 2.03 16.90
N VAL A 12 -15.32 0.73 16.88
CA VAL A 12 -15.91 0.00 15.74
C VAL A 12 -17.35 0.45 15.43
N LYS A 13 -18.13 0.86 16.45
CA LYS A 13 -19.50 1.35 16.22
C LYS A 13 -19.50 2.66 15.42
N ALA A 14 -18.59 3.57 15.76
CA ALA A 14 -18.41 4.81 15.00
C ALA A 14 -17.92 4.52 13.56
N ALA A 15 -17.03 3.54 13.41
CA ALA A 15 -16.54 3.11 12.10
C ALA A 15 -17.68 2.53 11.24
N ARG A 16 -18.59 1.76 11.83
CA ARG A 16 -19.74 1.21 11.12
C ARG A 16 -20.72 2.30 10.68
N ALA A 17 -21.02 3.25 11.57
CA ALA A 17 -21.89 4.38 11.22
C ALA A 17 -21.32 5.22 10.08
N GLU A 18 -20.00 5.49 10.12
CA GLU A 18 -19.33 6.25 9.07
C GLU A 18 -19.30 5.49 7.73
N LEU A 19 -19.14 4.16 7.76
CA LEU A 19 -19.23 3.33 6.54
C LEU A 19 -20.58 3.54 5.86
N ASP A 20 -21.68 3.46 6.60
CA ASP A 20 -23.03 3.64 6.06
C ASP A 20 -23.20 5.07 5.47
N GLU A 21 -22.64 6.09 6.11
CA GLU A 21 -22.69 7.46 5.61
C GLU A 21 -21.88 7.66 4.33
N LEU A 22 -20.69 7.08 4.25
CA LEU A 22 -19.85 7.14 3.04
C LEU A 22 -20.50 6.39 1.86
N LEU A 23 -21.16 5.27 2.11
CA LEU A 23 -21.93 4.54 1.10
C LEU A 23 -23.14 5.37 0.61
N LEU A 24 -23.85 6.05 1.52
CA LEU A 24 -24.91 7.00 1.16
C LEU A 24 -24.39 8.20 0.36
N ALA A 25 -23.17 8.64 0.63
CA ALA A 25 -22.46 9.66 -0.15
C ALA A 25 -21.94 9.13 -1.50
N ARG A 26 -22.30 7.88 -1.89
CA ARG A 26 -21.91 7.23 -3.14
C ARG A 26 -20.40 7.03 -3.27
N ILE A 27 -19.71 6.77 -2.18
CA ILE A 27 -18.35 6.25 -2.19
C ILE A 27 -18.48 4.72 -2.24
N GLU A 28 -17.86 4.11 -3.24
CA GLU A 28 -17.90 2.65 -3.39
C GLU A 28 -17.12 1.97 -2.27
N GLU A 29 -17.64 0.89 -1.73
CA GLU A 29 -17.05 0.11 -0.63
C GLU A 29 -15.58 -0.27 -0.87
N ARG A 30 -15.21 -0.62 -2.10
CA ARG A 30 -13.82 -0.93 -2.50
C ARG A 30 -12.82 0.22 -2.28
N HIS A 31 -13.30 1.42 -1.99
CA HIS A 31 -12.49 2.61 -1.72
C HIS A 31 -12.48 2.99 -0.25
N ILE A 32 -13.11 2.18 0.59
CA ILE A 32 -13.18 2.37 2.03
C ILE A 32 -12.48 1.16 2.66
N HIS A 33 -11.52 1.41 3.53
CA HIS A 33 -10.79 0.36 4.23
C HIS A 33 -10.68 0.72 5.71
N PHE A 34 -10.87 -0.27 6.56
CA PHE A 34 -10.71 -0.13 8.00
C PHE A 34 -9.54 -0.96 8.50
N MET A 35 -8.82 -0.43 9.46
CA MET A 35 -7.79 -1.16 10.18
C MET A 35 -8.02 -1.01 11.67
N ALA A 36 -8.22 -2.13 12.34
CA ALA A 36 -8.44 -2.21 13.77
C ALA A 36 -7.62 -3.36 14.35
N LYS A 37 -7.67 -3.52 15.67
CA LYS A 37 -7.10 -4.68 16.35
C LYS A 37 -7.74 -5.96 15.82
N GLU A 38 -6.95 -7.02 15.69
CA GLU A 38 -7.41 -8.33 15.20
C GLU A 38 -8.67 -8.79 15.94
N GLY A 39 -9.67 -9.24 15.15
CA GLY A 39 -10.94 -9.75 15.67
C GLY A 39 -11.92 -8.71 16.20
N THR A 40 -11.64 -7.40 16.03
CA THR A 40 -12.55 -6.33 16.48
C THR A 40 -13.46 -5.78 15.39
N LEU A 41 -13.07 -5.89 14.12
CA LEU A 41 -13.92 -5.49 13.00
C LEU A 41 -15.09 -6.49 12.83
N LEU A 42 -16.24 -5.99 12.41
CA LEU A 42 -17.36 -6.83 12.05
C LEU A 42 -17.12 -7.48 10.68
N ASP A 43 -17.66 -8.69 10.49
CA ASP A 43 -17.47 -9.49 9.26
C ASP A 43 -17.94 -8.80 7.98
N ASP A 44 -18.85 -7.82 8.11
CA ASP A 44 -19.41 -7.05 7.01
C ASP A 44 -18.70 -5.70 6.78
N MET A 45 -17.59 -5.43 7.45
CA MET A 45 -16.77 -4.22 7.25
C MET A 45 -15.57 -4.50 6.35
N PRO A 46 -15.30 -3.59 5.37
CA PRO A 46 -14.16 -3.74 4.47
C PRO A 46 -12.84 -3.59 5.23
N ASP A 47 -12.18 -4.72 5.49
CA ASP A 47 -10.89 -4.75 6.16
C ASP A 47 -9.75 -4.26 5.24
N CYS A 48 -8.71 -3.74 5.86
CA CYS A 48 -7.52 -3.30 5.16
C CYS A 48 -6.79 -4.48 4.52
N ASN A 49 -6.61 -4.44 3.20
CA ASN A 49 -5.93 -5.48 2.46
C ASN A 49 -4.47 -5.62 2.94
N PHE A 50 -3.95 -6.85 2.94
CA PHE A 50 -2.56 -7.20 3.27
C PHE A 50 -1.53 -6.30 2.57
N LEU A 51 -1.76 -5.95 1.30
CA LEU A 51 -0.89 -5.04 0.55
C LEU A 51 -0.81 -3.63 1.11
N LEU A 52 -1.83 -3.19 1.85
CA LEU A 52 -1.87 -1.89 2.50
C LEU A 52 -1.29 -1.94 3.92
N ARG A 53 -1.40 -3.10 4.58
CA ARG A 53 -0.85 -3.33 5.93
C ARG A 53 0.67 -3.47 5.93
N THR A 54 1.26 -3.95 4.83
CA THR A 54 2.70 -4.22 4.72
C THR A 54 3.39 -3.26 3.76
N ASP A 55 4.71 -3.17 3.87
CA ASP A 55 5.55 -2.35 2.97
C ASP A 55 5.96 -3.10 1.69
N LEU A 56 5.24 -4.19 1.36
CA LEU A 56 5.53 -5.11 0.26
C LEU A 56 5.73 -4.40 -1.08
N ILE A 57 4.83 -3.47 -1.44
CA ILE A 57 4.88 -2.78 -2.73
C ILE A 57 6.13 -1.91 -2.83
N HIS A 58 6.49 -1.21 -1.75
CA HIS A 58 7.69 -0.38 -1.73
C HIS A 58 8.95 -1.24 -1.82
N GLY A 59 9.02 -2.29 -1.01
CA GLY A 59 10.14 -3.24 -1.03
C GLY A 59 10.31 -3.93 -2.38
N ALA A 60 9.23 -4.39 -3.00
CA ALA A 60 9.27 -5.02 -4.32
C ALA A 60 9.79 -4.04 -5.40
N LYS A 61 9.30 -2.79 -5.43
CA LYS A 61 9.78 -1.77 -6.39
C LYS A 61 11.27 -1.49 -6.21
N LEU A 62 11.72 -1.33 -4.98
CA LEU A 62 13.14 -1.12 -4.67
C LEU A 62 13.98 -2.33 -5.10
N GLY A 63 13.50 -3.54 -4.81
CA GLY A 63 14.16 -4.78 -5.21
C GLY A 63 14.27 -4.95 -6.73
N ILE A 64 13.22 -4.59 -7.48
CA ILE A 64 13.25 -4.59 -8.96
C ILE A 64 14.32 -3.62 -9.48
N ALA A 65 14.38 -2.41 -8.92
CA ALA A 65 15.34 -1.42 -9.36
C ALA A 65 16.79 -1.86 -9.08
N ILE A 66 17.09 -2.28 -7.86
CA ILE A 66 18.43 -2.74 -7.46
C ILE A 66 18.80 -4.02 -8.20
N GLY A 67 17.90 -5.01 -8.23
CA GLY A 67 18.14 -6.28 -8.92
C GLY A 67 18.32 -6.10 -10.42
N GLY A 68 17.60 -5.18 -11.04
CA GLY A 68 17.77 -4.81 -12.44
C GLY A 68 19.15 -4.20 -12.73
N ILE A 69 19.60 -3.28 -11.88
CA ILE A 69 20.95 -2.66 -12.03
C ILE A 69 22.04 -3.71 -11.84
N VAL A 70 21.95 -4.53 -10.81
CA VAL A 70 22.92 -5.62 -10.55
C VAL A 70 22.92 -6.64 -11.70
N GLY A 71 21.72 -7.02 -12.17
CA GLY A 71 21.57 -7.93 -13.32
C GLY A 71 22.14 -7.33 -14.62
N LEU A 72 21.98 -6.02 -14.84
CA LEU A 72 22.58 -5.32 -15.98
C LEU A 72 24.11 -5.38 -15.93
N CYS A 73 24.69 -5.03 -14.79
CA CYS A 73 26.15 -5.08 -14.60
C CYS A 73 26.69 -6.52 -14.79
N ALA A 74 26.01 -7.51 -14.20
CA ALA A 74 26.38 -8.91 -14.35
C ALA A 74 26.26 -9.39 -15.80
N GLY A 75 25.20 -9.00 -16.52
CA GLY A 75 24.99 -9.31 -17.93
C GLY A 75 26.07 -8.72 -18.84
N ILE A 76 26.48 -7.46 -18.60
CA ILE A 76 27.58 -6.81 -19.32
C ILE A 76 28.89 -7.56 -19.04
N PHE A 77 29.15 -7.89 -17.78
CA PHE A 77 30.35 -8.64 -17.39
C PHE A 77 30.41 -10.02 -18.08
N LEU A 78 29.32 -10.77 -18.09
CA LEU A 78 29.25 -12.08 -18.74
C LEU A 78 29.48 -12.02 -20.25
N VAL A 79 29.02 -10.97 -20.92
CA VAL A 79 29.25 -10.81 -22.37
C VAL A 79 30.67 -10.32 -22.66
N ALA A 80 31.26 -9.51 -21.78
CA ALA A 80 32.64 -9.04 -21.92
C ALA A 80 33.68 -10.15 -21.62
N PHE A 81 33.36 -11.04 -20.68
CA PHE A 81 34.21 -12.16 -20.23
C PHE A 81 33.44 -13.46 -20.28
N PRO A 82 33.12 -13.98 -21.49
CA PRO A 82 32.32 -15.17 -21.61
C PRO A 82 33.08 -16.41 -21.08
N PRO A 83 32.39 -17.32 -20.35
CA PRO A 83 32.94 -18.58 -19.93
C PRO A 83 33.38 -19.42 -21.17
N GLU A 84 34.39 -20.26 -21.01
CA GLU A 84 34.91 -21.10 -22.06
C GLU A 84 33.80 -21.96 -22.70
N GLY A 85 33.76 -21.97 -24.03
CA GLY A 85 32.78 -22.75 -24.79
C GLY A 85 31.40 -22.10 -24.97
N LEU A 86 31.15 -20.90 -24.41
CA LEU A 86 29.89 -20.20 -24.58
C LEU A 86 30.03 -18.92 -25.44
N THR A 87 29.22 -18.83 -26.48
CA THR A 87 29.08 -17.60 -27.28
C THR A 87 27.87 -16.82 -26.80
N LEU A 88 28.10 -15.85 -25.89
CA LEU A 88 27.02 -15.01 -25.35
C LEU A 88 26.74 -13.83 -26.29
N ARG A 89 25.47 -13.56 -26.50
CA ARG A 89 25.00 -12.45 -27.35
C ARG A 89 24.51 -11.29 -26.46
N THR A 90 24.40 -10.11 -27.05
CA THR A 90 23.86 -8.92 -26.38
C THR A 90 22.49 -9.16 -25.72
N MET A 91 21.68 -10.08 -26.26
CA MET A 91 20.41 -10.49 -25.66
C MET A 91 20.57 -11.09 -24.25
N THR A 92 21.73 -11.69 -23.96
CA THR A 92 22.05 -12.24 -22.62
C THR A 92 22.01 -11.15 -21.56
N ILE A 93 22.46 -9.93 -21.88
CA ILE A 93 22.43 -8.79 -20.95
C ILE A 93 21.00 -8.52 -20.52
N LEU A 94 20.07 -8.45 -21.48
CA LEU A 94 18.66 -8.21 -21.19
C LEU A 94 18.05 -9.34 -20.33
N LEU A 95 18.33 -10.59 -20.64
CA LEU A 95 17.83 -11.73 -19.88
C LEU A 95 18.35 -11.75 -18.44
N VAL A 96 19.65 -11.46 -18.23
CA VAL A 96 20.25 -11.40 -16.89
C VAL A 96 19.70 -10.21 -16.11
N MET A 97 19.50 -9.04 -16.76
CA MET A 97 18.89 -7.86 -16.16
C MET A 97 17.44 -8.14 -15.70
N LEU A 98 16.63 -8.77 -16.56
CA LEU A 98 15.24 -9.13 -16.22
C LEU A 98 15.20 -10.18 -15.11
N GLY A 99 16.06 -11.20 -15.18
CA GLY A 99 16.18 -12.20 -14.12
C GLY A 99 16.56 -11.57 -12.78
N GLY A 100 17.53 -10.66 -12.78
CA GLY A 100 17.93 -9.89 -11.60
C GLY A 100 16.81 -9.02 -11.04
N ALA A 101 16.07 -8.33 -11.91
CA ALA A 101 14.93 -7.50 -11.52
C ALA A 101 13.81 -8.34 -10.88
N LEU A 102 13.45 -9.46 -11.51
CA LEU A 102 12.41 -10.38 -10.97
C LEU A 102 12.83 -10.98 -9.64
N PHE A 103 14.04 -11.49 -9.54
CA PHE A 103 14.56 -12.07 -8.30
C PHE A 103 14.68 -11.02 -7.19
N GLY A 104 15.22 -9.85 -7.50
CA GLY A 104 15.34 -8.74 -6.55
C GLY A 104 13.97 -8.27 -6.05
N GLY A 105 13.00 -8.12 -6.94
CA GLY A 105 11.63 -7.76 -6.60
C GLY A 105 10.96 -8.80 -5.70
N TRP A 106 11.11 -10.08 -6.01
CA TRP A 106 10.59 -11.18 -5.20
C TRP A 106 11.23 -11.24 -3.82
N ALA A 107 12.56 -11.28 -3.75
CA ALA A 107 13.28 -11.39 -2.48
C ALA A 107 13.05 -10.18 -1.55
N SER A 108 13.13 -8.96 -2.12
CA SER A 108 12.87 -7.74 -1.36
C SER A 108 11.40 -7.61 -0.96
N GLY A 109 10.47 -8.01 -1.83
CA GLY A 109 9.05 -8.04 -1.53
C GLY A 109 8.72 -8.98 -0.37
N MET A 110 9.28 -10.19 -0.35
CA MET A 110 9.09 -11.14 0.75
C MET A 110 9.58 -10.57 2.09
N ASN A 111 10.75 -9.96 2.12
CA ASN A 111 11.27 -9.31 3.33
C ASN A 111 10.36 -8.15 3.77
N ALA A 112 9.91 -7.32 2.83
CA ALA A 112 9.05 -6.19 3.11
C ALA A 112 7.61 -6.60 3.51
N ALA A 113 7.15 -7.78 3.12
CA ALA A 113 5.88 -8.34 3.57
C ALA A 113 5.81 -8.63 5.07
N ALA A 114 6.97 -8.89 5.70
CA ALA A 114 7.08 -9.09 7.13
C ALA A 114 7.16 -7.77 7.92
N ILE A 115 7.31 -6.64 7.23
CA ILE A 115 7.45 -5.32 7.86
C ILE A 115 6.09 -4.59 7.77
N PRO A 116 5.52 -4.15 8.90
CA PRO A 116 4.34 -3.29 8.90
C PRO A 116 4.61 -2.02 8.08
N ASN A 117 3.59 -1.53 7.41
CA ASN A 117 3.71 -0.30 6.63
C ASN A 117 4.10 0.86 7.57
N LYS A 118 5.28 1.43 7.36
CA LYS A 118 5.83 2.53 8.18
C LYS A 118 4.89 3.72 8.33
N LYS A 119 4.03 3.95 7.34
CA LYS A 119 3.04 5.02 7.39
C LYS A 119 1.89 4.70 8.34
N LEU A 120 1.57 3.43 8.54
CA LEU A 120 0.54 2.98 9.45
C LEU A 120 1.08 2.77 10.88
N GLU A 121 2.40 2.64 11.03
CA GLU A 121 3.06 2.45 12.32
C GLU A 121 2.73 3.58 13.32
N GLN A 122 2.63 4.81 12.84
CA GLN A 122 2.23 5.96 13.68
C GLN A 122 0.82 5.84 14.30
N TYR A 123 -0.03 4.97 13.74
CA TYR A 123 -1.38 4.71 14.24
C TYR A 123 -1.48 3.43 15.08
N ALA A 124 -0.41 2.62 15.12
CA ALA A 124 -0.41 1.30 15.75
C ALA A 124 -0.82 1.38 17.24
N GLU A 125 -0.24 2.31 17.99
CA GLU A 125 -0.56 2.47 19.42
C GLU A 125 -2.04 2.78 19.65
N ARG A 126 -2.64 3.64 18.83
CA ARG A 126 -4.06 3.99 18.91
C ARG A 126 -4.96 2.80 18.55
N ILE A 127 -4.55 2.01 17.55
CA ILE A 127 -5.26 0.80 17.15
C ILE A 127 -5.24 -0.23 18.29
N GLU A 128 -4.10 -0.40 18.97
CA GLU A 128 -4.00 -1.27 20.15
C GLU A 128 -4.88 -0.79 21.31
N GLN A 129 -5.12 0.51 21.42
CA GLN A 129 -6.05 1.11 22.39
C GLN A 129 -7.53 0.92 22.02
N GLY A 130 -7.82 0.25 20.89
CA GLY A 130 -9.18 -0.06 20.44
C GLY A 130 -9.79 0.99 19.50
N GLN A 131 -9.00 1.96 19.05
CA GLN A 131 -9.43 2.88 17.98
C GLN A 131 -9.36 2.18 16.63
N VAL A 132 -10.09 2.71 15.66
CA VAL A 132 -10.16 2.20 14.29
C VAL A 132 -9.61 3.23 13.33
N LEU A 133 -8.64 2.84 12.51
CA LEU A 133 -8.15 3.65 11.41
C LEU A 133 -9.01 3.42 10.18
N MET A 134 -9.64 4.47 9.69
CA MET A 134 -10.38 4.50 8.42
C MET A 134 -9.52 5.13 7.34
N MET A 135 -9.47 4.49 6.18
CA MET A 135 -8.81 4.96 4.97
C MET A 135 -9.83 5.04 3.85
N VAL A 136 -10.01 6.23 3.28
CA VAL A 136 -10.99 6.46 2.21
C VAL A 136 -10.33 7.06 0.98
N ASP A 137 -10.47 6.39 -0.17
CA ASP A 137 -9.95 6.85 -1.45
C ASP A 137 -10.98 7.72 -2.19
N VAL A 138 -10.86 9.03 -2.07
CA VAL A 138 -11.81 10.02 -2.58
C VAL A 138 -11.30 10.68 -3.86
N PRO A 139 -12.15 10.91 -4.88
CA PRO A 139 -11.79 11.76 -6.02
C PRO A 139 -11.44 13.17 -5.56
N VAL A 140 -10.32 13.73 -6.07
CA VAL A 140 -9.84 15.07 -5.66
C VAL A 140 -10.92 16.15 -5.74
N ARG A 141 -11.86 16.02 -6.70
CA ARG A 141 -12.96 16.97 -6.86
C ARG A 141 -13.95 16.97 -5.70
N ARG A 142 -14.11 15.84 -5.02
CA ARG A 142 -15.07 15.66 -3.92
C ARG A 142 -14.42 15.68 -2.54
N MET A 143 -13.12 15.84 -2.48
CA MET A 143 -12.34 15.74 -1.25
C MET A 143 -12.86 16.71 -0.18
N LYS A 144 -12.97 18.00 -0.52
CA LYS A 144 -13.48 19.00 0.41
C LYS A 144 -14.92 18.72 0.89
N GLU A 145 -15.78 18.28 -0.03
CA GLU A 145 -17.16 17.88 0.27
C GLU A 145 -17.21 16.78 1.33
N ILE A 146 -16.38 15.74 1.16
CA ILE A 146 -16.32 14.60 2.09
C ILE A 146 -15.67 15.00 3.43
N GLU A 147 -14.58 15.78 3.40
CA GLU A 147 -13.96 16.31 4.62
C GLU A 147 -14.92 17.17 5.44
N GLU A 148 -15.66 18.08 4.80
CA GLU A 148 -16.65 18.91 5.46
C GLU A 148 -17.82 18.09 6.01
N MET A 149 -18.25 17.06 5.28
CA MET A 149 -19.31 16.14 5.72
C MET A 149 -18.88 15.41 7.00
N ILE A 150 -17.69 14.80 7.00
CA ILE A 150 -17.15 14.07 8.15
C ILE A 150 -16.94 15.04 9.34
N ALA A 151 -16.29 16.16 9.13
CA ALA A 151 -16.01 17.14 10.19
C ALA A 151 -17.28 17.71 10.82
N LYS A 152 -18.35 17.91 10.04
CA LYS A 152 -19.62 18.45 10.54
C LYS A 152 -20.41 17.45 11.37
N ARG A 153 -20.35 16.17 10.98
CA ARG A 153 -21.13 15.10 11.65
C ARG A 153 -20.39 14.45 12.80
N HIS A 154 -19.08 14.34 12.66
CA HIS A 154 -18.20 13.66 13.61
C HIS A 154 -16.99 14.52 13.98
N PRO A 155 -17.18 15.60 14.74
CA PRO A 155 -16.10 16.48 15.17
C PRO A 155 -15.05 15.78 16.04
N ASP A 156 -15.40 14.61 16.60
CA ASP A 156 -14.53 13.78 17.44
C ASP A 156 -13.53 12.94 16.63
N PHE A 157 -13.67 12.90 15.29
CA PHE A 157 -12.75 12.14 14.45
C PHE A 157 -11.46 12.93 14.25
N ASN A 158 -10.35 12.30 14.60
CA ASN A 158 -9.04 12.90 14.37
C ASN A 158 -8.62 12.69 12.91
N PHE A 159 -8.52 13.80 12.18
CA PHE A 159 -7.94 13.78 10.83
C PHE A 159 -6.46 13.39 10.90
N GLY A 160 -6.11 12.27 10.28
CA GLY A 160 -4.76 11.70 10.30
C GLY A 160 -3.88 12.16 9.14
N GLY A 161 -4.45 12.89 8.17
CA GLY A 161 -3.70 13.40 7.03
C GLY A 161 -4.25 12.96 5.67
N GLU A 162 -3.63 13.50 4.62
CA GLU A 162 -3.97 13.28 3.21
C GLU A 162 -2.73 12.74 2.48
N GLU A 163 -2.92 11.71 1.66
CA GLU A 163 -1.85 11.16 0.82
C GLU A 163 -2.34 10.82 -0.59
N PRO A 164 -1.44 10.87 -1.61
CA PRO A 164 -1.75 10.30 -2.90
C PRO A 164 -2.01 8.79 -2.73
N PRO A 165 -3.02 8.22 -3.44
CA PRO A 165 -3.31 6.80 -3.33
C PRO A 165 -2.07 5.99 -3.70
N MET A 166 -1.71 5.01 -2.89
CA MET A 166 -0.79 3.99 -3.35
C MET A 166 -1.48 3.27 -4.50
N LEU A 167 -0.94 3.42 -5.71
CA LEU A 167 -1.35 2.64 -6.86
C LEU A 167 -1.00 1.17 -6.60
N ALA A 168 -1.90 0.47 -5.96
CA ALA A 168 -2.05 -0.95 -6.16
C ALA A 168 -2.76 -1.06 -7.52
N PHE A 169 -1.99 -1.34 -8.59
CA PHE A 169 -2.38 -1.57 -9.97
C PHE A 169 -3.85 -1.27 -10.34
N PRO A 170 -4.07 -0.62 -11.52
CA PRO A 170 -5.42 -0.35 -12.02
C PRO A 170 -6.18 -1.66 -12.25
#